data_25337fd237f9355e5b20619ee67249e0
#
_entry.id   25337fd237f9355e5b20619ee67249e0
#
_cell.length_a   1.000
_cell.length_b   1.000
_cell.length_c   1.000
_cell.angle_alpha   90.00
_cell.angle_beta   90.00
_cell.angle_gamma   90.00
#
_symmetry.space_group_name_H-M   'P 1'
#
loop_
_entity.id
_entity.type
_entity.pdbx_description
1 polymer ?
#
loop_
_entity_poly.entity_id
_entity_poly.type
_entity_poly.pdbx_seq_one_letter_code
_entity_poly.pdbx_strand_id
1 'polypeptide(L)'
;MDASTTINQMLSGNKIFVPTYQRAYSWEDKQTKQFLVDLQDYVESHTASSYYFGHFLFEDKGSRNFAIIDGQQRLTTITIFISAIYRRLEELAGALSEDDVFLYGTLVKVGQTYRFSTVDYDNQLFRDYVINKVKTDRNGLETESQKRIVAAYDYFVSQLNTYDEESLYDILDAVVNATCTTHTVKDEAEAIQMFIFQNNRGKKPSNLEIIKAQFLYNIHLYCTSEDEKAELISEVKNRFEHIYKSISKIEGNIDEDDILTYTLRVYFDSLDASNALQKVDEELGKDDSRINFIRSFTHSLADSFEQMTVFFHNEQTDIVAHTLWIIGQPAIIFPFVIKAYSNGVSDDDFRLLAKALTSIFLRHRVIGTRAVLTWRLNDVFKNFDGDVHAVVNRIEWMKEPKTDGWWGYWRNGEFERMLKGNFDGGHGIAKIILWLYENHLIEKGKSGYGLKRYDAVEKSQCEHIAPNTENQDANSGYCPYDEEFRESYLNCLGNYLLLSGHHNESIRNNSFEAKRNTYTQLLQQQEIRNMTEQDHLWDKAKIDKRKELIVAFVMATF
;
A
#
# COMPACT_ATOMS: atom_id res chain seq x y z
N MET A 1 18.97 -28.53 16.90
CA MET A 1 17.70 -29.21 16.58
C MET A 1 17.99 -30.38 15.68
N ASP A 2 17.17 -31.43 15.75
CA ASP A 2 17.34 -32.60 14.87
C ASP A 2 16.86 -32.27 13.46
N ALA A 3 17.50 -32.85 12.44
CA ALA A 3 17.18 -32.53 11.02
C ALA A 3 15.73 -32.89 10.60
N SER A 4 15.12 -33.86 11.26
CA SER A 4 13.70 -34.20 11.15
C SER A 4 13.13 -34.27 12.59
N THR A 5 12.07 -33.52 12.83
CA THR A 5 11.51 -33.34 14.17
C THR A 5 10.01 -33.07 14.11
N THR A 6 9.33 -33.05 15.25
CA THR A 6 7.94 -32.60 15.34
C THR A 6 7.88 -31.14 15.84
N ILE A 7 6.72 -30.47 15.65
CA ILE A 7 6.49 -29.11 16.17
C ILE A 7 6.72 -29.08 17.70
N ASN A 8 6.25 -30.10 18.42
CA ASN A 8 6.48 -30.22 19.86
C ASN A 8 7.97 -30.24 20.19
N GLN A 9 8.73 -31.13 19.57
CA GLN A 9 10.17 -31.26 19.82
C GLN A 9 10.93 -29.97 19.43
N MET A 10 10.54 -29.33 18.34
CA MET A 10 11.14 -28.09 17.88
C MET A 10 10.95 -26.93 18.89
N LEU A 11 9.78 -26.83 19.51
CA LEU A 11 9.48 -25.77 20.49
C LEU A 11 9.96 -26.12 21.92
N SER A 12 10.03 -27.43 22.27
CA SER A 12 10.33 -27.89 23.60
C SER A 12 11.69 -27.40 24.11
N GLY A 13 11.65 -26.55 25.15
CA GLY A 13 12.83 -26.00 25.80
C GLY A 13 13.64 -25.01 24.96
N ASN A 14 13.25 -24.74 23.76
CA ASN A 14 13.88 -23.76 22.88
C ASN A 14 13.18 -22.40 22.96
N LYS A 15 13.92 -21.35 22.63
CA LYS A 15 13.41 -20.00 22.42
C LYS A 15 13.69 -19.62 20.98
N ILE A 16 12.64 -19.42 20.20
CA ILE A 16 12.74 -19.06 18.78
C ILE A 16 12.23 -17.63 18.63
N PHE A 17 12.94 -16.82 17.90
CA PHE A 17 12.54 -15.43 17.66
C PHE A 17 12.76 -15.02 16.20
N VAL A 18 11.91 -14.09 15.74
CA VAL A 18 12.07 -13.45 14.43
C VAL A 18 13.04 -12.29 14.60
N PRO A 19 14.19 -12.28 13.92
CA PRO A 19 15.11 -11.15 13.97
C PRO A 19 14.47 -9.85 13.43
N THR A 20 14.92 -8.70 13.92
CA THR A 20 14.40 -7.38 13.53
C THR A 20 14.59 -7.06 12.05
N TYR A 21 15.62 -7.63 11.44
CA TYR A 21 15.88 -7.49 9.99
C TYR A 21 15.09 -8.48 9.12
N GLN A 22 14.17 -9.27 9.70
CA GLN A 22 13.22 -10.09 8.96
C GLN A 22 11.87 -9.37 8.84
N ARG A 23 11.10 -9.76 7.81
CA ARG A 23 9.77 -9.23 7.57
C ARG A 23 8.82 -9.62 8.70
N ALA A 24 7.94 -8.71 9.07
CA ALA A 24 6.85 -8.98 10.01
C ALA A 24 5.82 -9.99 9.46
N TYR A 25 4.82 -10.33 10.26
CA TYR A 25 3.76 -11.25 9.84
C TYR A 25 2.99 -10.70 8.64
N SER A 26 2.97 -11.48 7.55
CA SER A 26 2.45 -11.06 6.24
C SER A 26 1.42 -12.01 5.62
N TRP A 27 1.00 -13.06 6.33
CA TRP A 27 -0.10 -13.89 5.87
C TRP A 27 -1.43 -13.16 6.01
N GLU A 28 -2.22 -13.26 4.96
CA GLU A 28 -3.55 -12.69 4.85
C GLU A 28 -4.61 -13.78 5.04
N ASP A 29 -5.88 -13.39 4.98
CA ASP A 29 -7.04 -14.28 5.10
C ASP A 29 -6.93 -15.55 4.25
N LYS A 30 -6.41 -15.43 3.03
CA LYS A 30 -6.30 -16.58 2.11
C LYS A 30 -5.38 -17.67 2.67
N GLN A 31 -4.20 -17.28 3.16
CA GLN A 31 -3.22 -18.23 3.70
C GLN A 31 -3.70 -18.79 5.04
N THR A 32 -4.29 -17.95 5.89
CA THR A 32 -4.82 -18.34 7.20
C THR A 32 -5.98 -19.35 7.05
N LYS A 33 -6.89 -19.11 6.11
CA LYS A 33 -7.99 -20.04 5.79
C LYS A 33 -7.46 -21.36 5.23
N GLN A 34 -6.52 -21.30 4.29
CA GLN A 34 -5.93 -22.51 3.72
C GLN A 34 -5.23 -23.36 4.77
N PHE A 35 -4.50 -22.72 5.71
CA PHE A 35 -3.86 -23.42 6.81
C PHE A 35 -4.85 -24.25 7.64
N LEU A 36 -6.01 -23.70 7.97
CA LEU A 36 -7.04 -24.43 8.72
C LEU A 36 -7.66 -25.56 7.89
N VAL A 37 -8.01 -25.29 6.62
CA VAL A 37 -8.59 -26.28 5.72
C VAL A 37 -7.64 -27.47 5.54
N ASP A 38 -6.35 -27.23 5.31
CA ASP A 38 -5.36 -28.30 5.15
C ASP A 38 -5.25 -29.21 6.39
N LEU A 39 -5.39 -28.64 7.59
CA LEU A 39 -5.40 -29.40 8.85
C LEU A 39 -6.72 -30.18 9.04
N GLN A 40 -7.86 -29.58 8.70
CA GLN A 40 -9.16 -30.24 8.76
C GLN A 40 -9.20 -31.45 7.82
N ASP A 41 -8.81 -31.25 6.56
CA ASP A 41 -8.74 -32.32 5.55
C ASP A 41 -7.80 -33.45 6.00
N TYR A 42 -6.69 -33.11 6.65
CA TYR A 42 -5.76 -34.11 7.20
C TYR A 42 -6.42 -34.92 8.32
N VAL A 43 -7.05 -34.29 9.30
CA VAL A 43 -7.73 -34.97 10.42
C VAL A 43 -8.85 -35.86 9.90
N GLU A 44 -9.69 -35.34 8.98
CA GLU A 44 -10.81 -36.09 8.37
C GLU A 44 -10.33 -37.28 7.52
N SER A 45 -9.14 -37.19 6.93
CA SER A 45 -8.60 -38.27 6.08
C SER A 45 -8.20 -39.53 6.84
N HIS A 46 -8.07 -39.46 8.18
CA HIS A 46 -7.60 -40.54 9.07
C HIS A 46 -6.34 -41.24 8.55
N THR A 47 -5.44 -40.50 7.90
CA THR A 47 -4.22 -41.06 7.31
C THR A 47 -3.21 -41.46 8.40
N ALA A 48 -2.49 -42.56 8.17
CA ALA A 48 -1.46 -43.05 9.12
C ALA A 48 -0.15 -42.23 9.07
N SER A 49 0.05 -41.38 8.05
CA SER A 49 1.24 -40.54 7.93
C SER A 49 1.04 -39.21 8.66
N SER A 50 2.04 -38.73 9.37
CA SER A 50 1.98 -37.43 10.05
C SER A 50 1.87 -36.27 9.05
N TYR A 51 1.17 -35.20 9.45
CA TYR A 51 1.15 -33.94 8.69
C TYR A 51 2.56 -33.37 8.58
N TYR A 52 2.86 -32.67 7.47
CA TYR A 52 4.19 -32.11 7.24
C TYR A 52 4.11 -30.58 7.05
N PHE A 53 4.68 -29.85 8.00
CA PHE A 53 4.71 -28.38 7.96
C PHE A 53 5.85 -27.77 7.12
N GLY A 54 6.64 -28.60 6.46
CA GLY A 54 7.70 -28.10 5.60
C GLY A 54 9.03 -27.90 6.31
N HIS A 55 9.83 -27.00 5.75
CA HIS A 55 11.20 -26.75 6.20
C HIS A 55 11.29 -25.49 7.05
N PHE A 56 12.12 -25.51 8.10
CA PHE A 56 12.47 -24.38 8.93
C PHE A 56 14.00 -24.23 8.98
N LEU A 57 14.46 -23.00 8.79
CA LEU A 57 15.90 -22.66 8.84
C LEU A 57 16.16 -21.74 10.02
N PHE A 58 17.12 -22.13 10.85
CA PHE A 58 17.47 -21.41 12.07
C PHE A 58 18.96 -21.06 12.10
N GLU A 59 19.28 -19.92 12.69
CA GLU A 59 20.63 -19.58 13.14
C GLU A 59 20.74 -19.82 14.65
N ASP A 60 21.73 -20.59 15.10
CA ASP A 60 21.96 -20.89 16.52
C ASP A 60 22.66 -19.70 17.19
N LYS A 61 21.96 -19.04 18.10
CA LYS A 61 22.49 -17.93 18.92
C LYS A 61 23.03 -18.42 20.30
N GLY A 62 23.12 -19.72 20.50
CA GLY A 62 23.56 -20.29 21.76
C GLY A 62 22.48 -20.36 22.86
N SER A 63 22.72 -21.15 23.89
CA SER A 63 21.82 -21.29 25.04
C SER A 63 20.36 -21.61 24.67
N ARG A 64 20.16 -22.44 23.64
CA ARG A 64 18.83 -22.82 23.11
C ARG A 64 18.02 -21.63 22.58
N ASN A 65 18.68 -20.54 22.15
CA ASN A 65 18.07 -19.45 21.46
C ASN A 65 18.34 -19.56 19.96
N PHE A 66 17.30 -19.45 19.15
CA PHE A 66 17.37 -19.63 17.70
C PHE A 66 16.70 -18.45 17.00
N ALA A 67 17.43 -17.83 16.10
CA ALA A 67 16.87 -16.84 15.17
C ALA A 67 16.28 -17.58 13.96
N ILE A 68 15.01 -17.39 13.66
CA ILE A 68 14.38 -18.01 12.49
C ILE A 68 14.73 -17.23 11.23
N ILE A 69 15.32 -17.91 10.24
CA ILE A 69 15.73 -17.33 8.96
C ILE A 69 14.69 -17.61 7.89
N ASP A 70 14.11 -18.83 7.87
CA ASP A 70 12.99 -19.19 7.01
C ASP A 70 11.94 -20.00 7.77
N GLY A 71 10.67 -19.86 7.37
CA GLY A 71 9.51 -20.48 8.00
C GLY A 71 8.82 -19.62 9.06
N GLN A 72 9.22 -18.37 9.25
CA GLN A 72 8.70 -17.45 10.28
C GLN A 72 7.17 -17.25 10.17
N GLN A 73 6.60 -17.12 8.98
CA GLN A 73 5.16 -16.94 8.80
C GLN A 73 4.38 -18.15 9.27
N ARG A 74 4.86 -19.35 8.94
CA ARG A 74 4.26 -20.63 9.37
C ARG A 74 4.33 -20.79 10.88
N LEU A 75 5.50 -20.52 11.48
CA LEU A 75 5.67 -20.68 12.94
C LEU A 75 4.82 -19.66 13.71
N THR A 76 4.71 -18.43 13.21
CA THR A 76 3.80 -17.42 13.78
C THR A 76 2.36 -17.93 13.74
N THR A 77 1.89 -18.44 12.60
CA THR A 77 0.54 -18.96 12.44
C THR A 77 0.28 -20.20 13.32
N ILE A 78 1.24 -21.13 13.41
CA ILE A 78 1.16 -22.28 14.29
C ILE A 78 0.98 -21.83 15.75
N THR A 79 1.77 -20.86 16.22
CA THR A 79 1.66 -20.35 17.58
C THR A 79 0.33 -19.65 17.85
N ILE A 80 -0.17 -18.87 16.88
CA ILE A 80 -1.50 -18.24 16.93
C ILE A 80 -2.59 -19.31 17.05
N PHE A 81 -2.53 -20.34 16.23
CA PHE A 81 -3.53 -21.41 16.17
C PHE A 81 -3.54 -22.24 17.46
N ILE A 82 -2.39 -22.68 17.94
CA ILE A 82 -2.27 -23.39 19.23
C ILE A 82 -2.87 -22.52 20.37
N SER A 83 -2.58 -21.22 20.39
CA SER A 83 -3.12 -20.32 21.42
C SER A 83 -4.65 -20.20 21.33
N ALA A 84 -5.23 -20.24 20.13
CA ALA A 84 -6.67 -20.23 19.91
C ALA A 84 -7.33 -21.55 20.37
N ILE A 85 -6.71 -22.71 20.12
CA ILE A 85 -7.18 -24.01 20.60
C ILE A 85 -7.24 -24.03 22.14
N TYR A 86 -6.15 -23.65 22.81
CA TYR A 86 -6.11 -23.62 24.28
C TYR A 86 -7.06 -22.59 24.90
N ARG A 87 -7.36 -21.51 24.18
CA ARG A 87 -8.42 -20.61 24.59
C ARG A 87 -9.77 -21.32 24.59
N ARG A 88 -10.07 -22.06 23.53
CA ARG A 88 -11.35 -22.75 23.41
C ARG A 88 -11.48 -23.90 24.42
N LEU A 89 -10.43 -24.68 24.64
CA LEU A 89 -10.40 -25.72 25.69
C LEU A 89 -10.67 -25.13 27.08
N GLU A 90 -10.05 -24.02 27.42
CA GLU A 90 -10.28 -23.32 28.69
C GLU A 90 -11.72 -22.82 28.83
N GLU A 91 -12.33 -22.32 27.73
CA GLU A 91 -13.74 -21.89 27.71
C GLU A 91 -14.71 -23.06 27.91
N LEU A 92 -14.41 -24.25 27.35
CA LEU A 92 -15.28 -25.42 27.50
C LEU A 92 -15.18 -26.07 28.89
N ALA A 93 -13.97 -26.21 29.41
CA ALA A 93 -13.71 -26.90 30.66
C ALA A 93 -13.75 -26.00 31.91
N GLY A 94 -13.74 -24.67 31.73
CA GLY A 94 -13.61 -23.67 32.81
C GLY A 94 -12.17 -23.49 33.31
N ALA A 95 -11.30 -24.47 33.15
CA ALA A 95 -9.86 -24.41 33.43
C ALA A 95 -9.16 -25.52 32.65
N LEU A 96 -7.90 -25.32 32.28
CA LEU A 96 -7.07 -26.32 31.65
C LEU A 96 -6.67 -27.43 32.62
N SER A 97 -6.57 -28.67 32.15
CA SER A 97 -6.02 -29.80 32.91
C SER A 97 -4.52 -29.59 33.22
N GLU A 98 -3.97 -30.34 34.17
CA GLU A 98 -2.51 -30.27 34.47
C GLU A 98 -1.67 -30.65 33.24
N ASP A 99 -2.11 -31.63 32.47
CA ASP A 99 -1.42 -32.08 31.24
C ASP A 99 -1.49 -30.97 30.15
N ASP A 100 -2.61 -30.30 30.01
CA ASP A 100 -2.76 -29.16 29.09
C ASP A 100 -1.87 -28.00 29.48
N VAL A 101 -1.84 -27.64 30.75
CA VAL A 101 -0.93 -26.59 31.28
C VAL A 101 0.52 -26.94 31.00
N PHE A 102 0.91 -28.22 31.20
CA PHE A 102 2.25 -28.67 30.89
C PHE A 102 2.58 -28.60 29.40
N LEU A 103 1.68 -29.10 28.56
CA LEU A 103 1.87 -29.09 27.10
C LEU A 103 1.86 -27.65 26.54
N TYR A 104 0.96 -26.78 27.00
CA TYR A 104 0.97 -25.37 26.67
C TYR A 104 2.30 -24.70 27.07
N GLY A 105 2.82 -25.05 28.25
CA GLY A 105 4.11 -24.56 28.71
C GLY A 105 5.29 -25.00 27.82
N THR A 106 5.14 -26.15 27.19
CA THR A 106 6.13 -26.68 26.25
C THR A 106 6.06 -25.97 24.89
N LEU A 107 4.85 -25.65 24.40
CA LEU A 107 4.60 -25.16 23.06
C LEU A 107 4.59 -23.63 22.94
N VAL A 108 4.10 -22.93 23.96
CA VAL A 108 3.81 -21.49 23.87
C VAL A 108 4.50 -20.68 24.97
N LYS A 109 4.19 -20.98 26.26
CA LYS A 109 4.65 -20.14 27.36
C LYS A 109 4.67 -20.88 28.69
N VAL A 110 5.80 -20.79 29.42
CA VAL A 110 5.92 -21.20 30.83
C VAL A 110 6.38 -20.02 31.68
N GLY A 111 5.57 -19.62 32.66
CA GLY A 111 5.86 -18.42 33.46
C GLY A 111 5.98 -17.15 32.60
N GLN A 112 7.16 -16.54 32.61
CA GLN A 112 7.48 -15.37 31.76
C GLN A 112 8.33 -15.74 30.54
N THR A 113 8.53 -17.05 30.28
CA THR A 113 9.33 -17.51 29.15
C THR A 113 8.41 -17.91 27.99
N TYR A 114 8.49 -17.19 26.89
CA TYR A 114 7.80 -17.48 25.64
C TYR A 114 8.68 -18.36 24.75
N ARG A 115 8.08 -19.36 24.08
CA ARG A 115 8.77 -20.27 23.16
C ARG A 115 9.02 -19.63 21.81
N PHE A 116 8.11 -18.77 21.38
CA PHE A 116 8.23 -18.01 20.15
C PHE A 116 8.01 -16.52 20.41
N SER A 117 8.75 -15.68 19.69
CA SER A 117 8.60 -14.23 19.67
C SER A 117 8.65 -13.74 18.23
N THR A 118 7.69 -12.90 17.86
CA THR A 118 7.67 -12.22 16.56
C THR A 118 8.65 -11.04 16.55
N VAL A 119 8.67 -10.22 15.48
CA VAL A 119 9.49 -9.00 15.42
C VAL A 119 9.18 -8.08 16.61
N ASP A 120 10.17 -7.31 17.06
CA ASP A 120 10.12 -6.57 18.33
C ASP A 120 8.93 -5.62 18.44
N TYR A 121 8.61 -4.87 17.37
CA TYR A 121 7.53 -3.88 17.34
C TYR A 121 6.11 -4.49 17.32
N ASP A 122 5.96 -5.77 16.98
CA ASP A 122 4.69 -6.52 17.05
C ASP A 122 4.60 -7.39 18.29
N ASN A 123 5.73 -7.65 18.97
CA ASN A 123 5.85 -8.69 19.98
C ASN A 123 5.00 -8.41 21.23
N GLN A 124 4.87 -7.16 21.64
CA GLN A 124 4.03 -6.81 22.78
C GLN A 124 2.55 -7.11 22.48
N LEU A 125 2.05 -6.70 21.30
CA LEU A 125 0.69 -7.01 20.87
C LEU A 125 0.48 -8.53 20.77
N PHE A 126 1.43 -9.24 20.14
CA PHE A 126 1.36 -10.69 19.98
C PHE A 126 1.22 -11.40 21.33
N ARG A 127 2.01 -11.00 22.34
CA ARG A 127 1.92 -11.54 23.69
C ARG A 127 0.59 -11.22 24.36
N ASP A 128 0.15 -9.97 24.31
CA ASP A 128 -1.01 -9.51 25.05
C ASP A 128 -2.33 -9.96 24.42
N TYR A 129 -2.42 -9.97 23.11
CA TYR A 129 -3.65 -10.32 22.40
C TYR A 129 -3.79 -11.83 22.19
N VAL A 130 -2.70 -12.49 21.71
CA VAL A 130 -2.74 -13.90 21.31
C VAL A 130 -2.46 -14.83 22.49
N ILE A 131 -1.38 -14.58 23.26
CA ILE A 131 -0.90 -15.55 24.26
C ILE A 131 -1.51 -15.32 25.62
N ASN A 132 -1.47 -14.07 26.12
CA ASN A 132 -1.90 -13.74 27.48
C ASN A 132 -3.39 -13.40 27.58
N LYS A 133 -4.06 -13.08 26.47
CA LYS A 133 -5.50 -12.73 26.38
C LYS A 133 -5.89 -11.52 27.26
N VAL A 134 -4.92 -10.62 27.54
CA VAL A 134 -5.15 -9.44 28.40
C VAL A 134 -5.67 -8.23 27.61
N LYS A 135 -5.36 -8.14 26.31
CA LYS A 135 -5.88 -7.15 25.37
C LYS A 135 -6.95 -7.82 24.51
N THR A 136 -8.16 -7.27 24.53
CA THR A 136 -9.32 -7.82 23.78
C THR A 136 -9.88 -6.84 22.75
N ASP A 137 -9.46 -5.58 22.80
CA ASP A 137 -9.87 -4.57 21.83
C ASP A 137 -8.90 -4.49 20.65
N ARG A 138 -9.42 -4.00 19.52
CA ARG A 138 -8.65 -3.80 18.28
C ARG A 138 -8.15 -2.35 18.13
N ASN A 139 -8.27 -1.54 19.19
CA ASN A 139 -7.86 -0.16 19.15
C ASN A 139 -6.33 -0.04 19.27
N GLY A 140 -5.77 0.96 18.60
CA GLY A 140 -4.33 1.24 18.66
C GLY A 140 -3.46 0.21 17.91
N LEU A 141 -3.99 -0.45 16.87
CA LEU A 141 -3.18 -1.23 15.94
C LEU A 141 -2.45 -0.27 14.99
N GLU A 142 -1.13 -0.25 15.09
CA GLU A 142 -0.28 0.73 14.41
C GLU A 142 0.21 0.25 13.05
N THR A 143 0.31 -1.08 12.86
CA THR A 143 0.91 -1.68 11.66
C THR A 143 -0.03 -2.68 10.99
N GLU A 144 0.16 -2.90 9.69
CA GLU A 144 -0.61 -3.93 8.98
C GLU A 144 -0.32 -5.35 9.49
N SER A 145 0.93 -5.62 9.94
CA SER A 145 1.26 -6.90 10.56
C SER A 145 0.50 -7.14 11.86
N GLN A 146 0.32 -6.11 12.69
CA GLN A 146 -0.52 -6.18 13.89
C GLN A 146 -1.98 -6.49 13.55
N LYS A 147 -2.52 -5.84 12.52
CA LYS A 147 -3.89 -6.12 12.04
C LYS A 147 -4.04 -7.56 11.57
N ARG A 148 -3.03 -8.09 10.84
CA ARG A 148 -3.03 -9.48 10.36
C ARG A 148 -2.91 -10.49 11.49
N ILE A 149 -2.08 -10.25 12.51
CA ILE A 149 -1.97 -11.09 13.71
C ILE A 149 -3.33 -11.19 14.41
N VAL A 150 -3.98 -10.05 14.64
CA VAL A 150 -5.30 -9.99 15.28
C VAL A 150 -6.35 -10.69 14.42
N ALA A 151 -6.37 -10.42 13.12
CA ALA A 151 -7.33 -11.04 12.19
C ALA A 151 -7.17 -12.57 12.13
N ALA A 152 -5.93 -13.08 12.07
CA ALA A 152 -5.66 -14.51 12.08
C ALA A 152 -6.11 -15.18 13.38
N TYR A 153 -5.82 -14.56 14.54
CA TYR A 153 -6.24 -15.07 15.83
C TYR A 153 -7.77 -15.09 15.96
N ASP A 154 -8.44 -13.99 15.63
CA ASP A 154 -9.90 -13.89 15.71
C ASP A 154 -10.59 -14.86 14.73
N TYR A 155 -10.02 -15.05 13.54
CA TYR A 155 -10.49 -16.04 12.60
C TYR A 155 -10.44 -17.46 13.21
N PHE A 156 -9.30 -17.89 13.74
CA PHE A 156 -9.17 -19.19 14.37
C PHE A 156 -10.11 -19.35 15.57
N VAL A 157 -10.17 -18.36 16.46
CA VAL A 157 -11.12 -18.38 17.59
C VAL A 157 -12.56 -18.57 17.10
N SER A 158 -12.97 -17.82 16.06
CA SER A 158 -14.32 -17.93 15.51
C SER A 158 -14.64 -19.32 14.92
N GLN A 159 -13.67 -19.91 14.22
CA GLN A 159 -13.84 -21.23 13.61
C GLN A 159 -13.89 -22.34 14.66
N LEU A 160 -13.01 -22.29 15.66
CA LEU A 160 -12.92 -23.27 16.73
C LEU A 160 -14.11 -23.23 17.70
N ASN A 161 -14.94 -22.19 17.67
CA ASN A 161 -16.16 -22.11 18.49
C ASN A 161 -17.17 -23.24 18.19
N THR A 162 -17.11 -23.83 17.01
CA THR A 162 -17.98 -24.96 16.61
C THR A 162 -17.44 -26.32 17.01
N TYR A 163 -16.19 -26.39 17.50
CA TYR A 163 -15.52 -27.63 17.90
C TYR A 163 -15.89 -28.02 19.33
N ASP A 164 -16.12 -29.32 19.52
CA ASP A 164 -16.17 -29.94 20.83
C ASP A 164 -14.76 -30.27 21.34
N GLU A 165 -14.66 -30.76 22.56
CA GLU A 165 -13.38 -31.05 23.20
C GLU A 165 -12.57 -32.11 22.46
N GLU A 166 -13.21 -33.18 21.96
CA GLU A 166 -12.56 -34.28 21.22
C GLU A 166 -11.96 -33.76 19.91
N SER A 167 -12.72 -33.02 19.12
CA SER A 167 -12.25 -32.41 17.87
C SER A 167 -11.10 -31.42 18.08
N LEU A 168 -11.10 -30.70 19.22
CA LEU A 168 -9.99 -29.78 19.58
C LEU A 168 -8.70 -30.55 19.87
N TYR A 169 -8.79 -31.68 20.58
CA TYR A 169 -7.60 -32.51 20.84
C TYR A 169 -7.11 -33.20 19.57
N ASP A 170 -7.99 -33.67 18.69
CA ASP A 170 -7.60 -34.27 17.41
C ASP A 170 -6.79 -33.30 16.55
N ILE A 171 -7.28 -32.06 16.40
CA ILE A 171 -6.57 -31.07 15.59
C ILE A 171 -5.30 -30.55 16.29
N LEU A 172 -5.30 -30.47 17.64
CA LEU A 172 -4.09 -30.15 18.42
C LEU A 172 -3.02 -31.22 18.23
N ASP A 173 -3.41 -32.51 18.30
CA ASP A 173 -2.49 -33.63 18.10
C ASP A 173 -1.91 -33.62 16.69
N ALA A 174 -2.74 -33.36 15.68
CA ALA A 174 -2.30 -33.19 14.30
C ALA A 174 -1.22 -32.09 14.14
N VAL A 175 -1.37 -30.97 14.84
CA VAL A 175 -0.38 -29.87 14.80
C VAL A 175 0.88 -30.19 15.57
N VAL A 176 0.73 -30.73 16.79
CA VAL A 176 1.83 -30.95 17.75
C VAL A 176 2.76 -32.06 17.26
N ASN A 177 2.21 -33.11 16.70
CA ASN A 177 2.91 -34.25 16.13
C ASN A 177 3.24 -34.13 14.64
N ALA A 178 2.82 -33.02 14.01
CA ALA A 178 3.21 -32.74 12.63
C ALA A 178 4.73 -32.72 12.51
N THR A 179 5.22 -33.38 11.47
CA THR A 179 6.67 -33.40 11.18
C THR A 179 7.12 -32.15 10.45
N CYS A 180 8.35 -31.76 10.67
CA CYS A 180 9.01 -30.71 9.92
C CYS A 180 10.49 -31.05 9.72
N THR A 181 11.09 -30.48 8.71
CA THR A 181 12.54 -30.55 8.52
C THR A 181 13.15 -29.28 9.08
N THR A 182 14.12 -29.41 9.98
CA THR A 182 14.84 -28.28 10.53
C THR A 182 16.30 -28.30 10.07
N HIS A 183 16.80 -27.16 9.71
CA HIS A 183 18.22 -26.95 9.48
C HIS A 183 18.71 -25.85 10.41
N THR A 184 19.79 -26.15 11.15
CA THR A 184 20.37 -25.20 12.09
C THR A 184 21.78 -24.91 11.65
N VAL A 185 22.06 -23.68 11.31
CA VAL A 185 23.38 -23.22 10.91
C VAL A 185 24.03 -22.41 12.01
N LYS A 186 25.34 -22.44 12.04
CA LYS A 186 26.16 -21.54 12.87
C LYS A 186 26.74 -20.41 12.07
N ASP A 187 26.80 -20.61 10.76
CA ASP A 187 27.30 -19.64 9.78
C ASP A 187 26.12 -19.03 9.00
N GLU A 188 26.01 -17.73 9.09
CA GLU A 188 24.97 -16.97 8.43
C GLU A 188 25.06 -17.05 6.88
N ALA A 189 26.27 -17.18 6.32
CA ALA A 189 26.45 -17.34 4.88
C ALA A 189 25.79 -18.62 4.36
N GLU A 190 25.91 -19.71 5.11
CA GLU A 190 25.24 -20.99 4.81
C GLU A 190 23.71 -20.81 4.86
N ALA A 191 23.19 -20.11 5.88
CA ALA A 191 21.77 -19.82 6.01
C ALA A 191 21.23 -19.05 4.79
N ILE A 192 21.97 -18.03 4.36
CA ILE A 192 21.57 -17.18 3.24
C ILE A 192 21.61 -17.96 1.93
N GLN A 193 22.64 -18.78 1.70
CA GLN A 193 22.68 -19.67 0.54
C GLN A 193 21.47 -20.59 0.48
N MET A 194 21.14 -21.22 1.61
CA MET A 194 19.99 -22.11 1.68
C MET A 194 18.69 -21.39 1.41
N PHE A 195 18.53 -20.18 1.95
CA PHE A 195 17.34 -19.34 1.69
C PHE A 195 17.18 -19.03 0.19
N ILE A 196 18.25 -18.63 -0.49
CA ILE A 196 18.23 -18.31 -1.93
C ILE A 196 17.86 -19.54 -2.77
N PHE A 197 18.41 -20.72 -2.43
CA PHE A 197 18.22 -21.94 -3.23
C PHE A 197 16.94 -22.72 -2.94
N GLN A 198 16.34 -22.59 -1.75
CA GLN A 198 15.19 -23.40 -1.33
C GLN A 198 13.83 -22.78 -1.58
N ASN A 199 13.75 -21.47 -1.89
CA ASN A 199 12.48 -20.72 -1.98
C ASN A 199 11.64 -21.01 -3.24
N ASN A 200 11.49 -22.30 -3.61
CA ASN A 200 10.62 -22.72 -4.71
C ASN A 200 9.21 -23.20 -4.26
N ARG A 201 8.89 -23.16 -2.96
CA ARG A 201 7.61 -23.65 -2.41
C ARG A 201 7.04 -22.64 -1.40
N GLY A 202 5.82 -22.13 -1.65
CA GLY A 202 5.12 -21.18 -0.76
C GLY A 202 4.89 -19.81 -1.40
N LYS A 203 4.69 -18.75 -0.57
CA LYS A 203 4.68 -17.37 -1.05
C LYS A 203 6.10 -17.03 -1.51
N LYS A 204 6.26 -16.65 -2.77
CA LYS A 204 7.57 -16.25 -3.30
C LYS A 204 8.12 -15.07 -2.47
N PRO A 205 9.43 -15.05 -2.18
CA PRO A 205 10.06 -13.88 -1.57
C PRO A 205 9.83 -12.65 -2.43
N SER A 206 9.71 -11.49 -1.80
CA SER A 206 9.73 -10.22 -2.52
C SER A 206 11.11 -9.97 -3.15
N ASN A 207 11.18 -9.09 -4.14
CA ASN A 207 12.45 -8.68 -4.70
C ASN A 207 13.37 -8.08 -3.64
N LEU A 208 12.79 -7.38 -2.67
CA LEU A 208 13.51 -6.80 -1.53
C LEU A 208 14.19 -7.89 -0.66
N GLU A 209 13.48 -8.99 -0.36
CA GLU A 209 14.04 -10.12 0.39
C GLU A 209 15.16 -10.83 -0.38
N ILE A 210 14.99 -11.00 -1.70
CA ILE A 210 16.01 -11.59 -2.58
C ILE A 210 17.28 -10.73 -2.59
N ILE A 211 17.14 -9.42 -2.77
CA ILE A 211 18.28 -8.49 -2.81
C ILE A 211 19.01 -8.46 -1.47
N LYS A 212 18.29 -8.45 -0.33
CA LYS A 212 18.90 -8.56 0.99
C LYS A 212 19.79 -9.80 1.10
N ALA A 213 19.27 -10.95 0.70
CA ALA A 213 20.02 -12.20 0.74
C ALA A 213 21.24 -12.15 -0.18
N GLN A 214 21.09 -11.62 -1.41
CA GLN A 214 22.22 -11.45 -2.34
C GLN A 214 23.32 -10.53 -1.77
N PHE A 215 22.95 -9.42 -1.12
CA PHE A 215 23.93 -8.50 -0.52
C PHE A 215 24.71 -9.17 0.60
N LEU A 216 24.03 -9.80 1.56
CA LEU A 216 24.70 -10.51 2.64
C LEU A 216 25.60 -11.64 2.12
N TYR A 217 25.15 -12.40 1.12
CA TYR A 217 25.95 -13.42 0.48
C TYR A 217 27.22 -12.86 -0.19
N ASN A 218 27.10 -11.77 -0.96
CA ASN A 218 28.24 -11.14 -1.61
C ASN A 218 29.24 -10.55 -0.60
N ILE A 219 28.78 -10.02 0.53
CA ILE A 219 29.67 -9.57 1.62
C ILE A 219 30.47 -10.75 2.18
N HIS A 220 29.83 -11.88 2.43
CA HIS A 220 30.51 -13.07 2.94
C HIS A 220 31.57 -13.60 1.98
N LEU A 221 31.30 -13.57 0.67
CA LEU A 221 32.22 -14.10 -0.35
C LEU A 221 33.39 -13.17 -0.67
N TYR A 222 33.14 -11.87 -0.74
CA TYR A 222 34.08 -10.92 -1.38
C TYR A 222 34.67 -9.89 -0.43
N CYS A 223 34.16 -9.76 0.80
CA CYS A 223 34.81 -8.92 1.80
C CYS A 223 36.02 -9.68 2.40
N THR A 224 37.20 -9.15 2.25
CA THR A 224 38.45 -9.85 2.62
C THR A 224 38.87 -9.65 4.07
N SER A 225 38.44 -8.56 4.70
CA SER A 225 38.68 -8.27 6.12
C SER A 225 37.51 -8.76 6.98
N GLU A 226 37.76 -9.59 7.99
CA GLU A 226 36.72 -10.08 8.90
C GLU A 226 36.07 -8.94 9.70
N ASP A 227 36.84 -7.92 10.10
CA ASP A 227 36.32 -6.77 10.82
C ASP A 227 35.41 -5.92 9.91
N GLU A 228 35.83 -5.63 8.67
CA GLU A 228 35.01 -4.91 7.69
C GLU A 228 33.76 -5.71 7.31
N LYS A 229 33.89 -7.03 7.15
CA LYS A 229 32.78 -7.94 6.90
C LYS A 229 31.72 -7.84 8.01
N ALA A 230 32.14 -7.96 9.27
CA ALA A 230 31.24 -7.89 10.42
C ALA A 230 30.56 -6.52 10.52
N GLU A 231 31.30 -5.43 10.29
CA GLU A 231 30.77 -4.09 10.28
C GLU A 231 29.71 -3.91 9.18
N LEU A 232 30.02 -4.29 7.94
CA LEU A 232 29.12 -4.13 6.80
C LEU A 232 27.86 -4.99 6.93
N ILE A 233 27.98 -6.23 7.43
CA ILE A 233 26.82 -7.08 7.74
C ILE A 233 25.91 -6.39 8.76
N SER A 234 26.51 -5.83 9.83
CA SER A 234 25.75 -5.09 10.84
C SER A 234 25.06 -3.85 10.25
N GLU A 235 25.75 -3.06 9.42
CA GLU A 235 25.15 -1.92 8.71
C GLU A 235 23.95 -2.34 7.85
N VAL A 236 24.11 -3.38 7.03
CA VAL A 236 23.04 -3.87 6.15
C VAL A 236 21.84 -4.35 6.98
N LYS A 237 22.07 -5.13 8.04
CA LYS A 237 20.99 -5.59 8.92
C LYS A 237 20.24 -4.45 9.58
N ASN A 238 20.94 -3.46 10.11
CA ASN A 238 20.32 -2.28 10.73
C ASN A 238 19.49 -1.49 9.73
N ARG A 239 19.98 -1.32 8.49
CA ARG A 239 19.21 -0.66 7.42
C ARG A 239 17.95 -1.44 7.05
N PHE A 240 18.03 -2.77 6.93
CA PHE A 240 16.84 -3.58 6.67
C PHE A 240 15.86 -3.59 7.84
N GLU A 241 16.32 -3.48 9.09
CA GLU A 241 15.44 -3.25 10.23
C GLU A 241 14.65 -1.95 10.07
N HIS A 242 15.32 -0.85 9.71
CA HIS A 242 14.64 0.43 9.42
C HIS A 242 13.67 0.32 8.24
N ILE A 243 14.04 -0.38 7.17
CA ILE A 243 13.19 -0.61 6.01
C ILE A 243 11.91 -1.36 6.42
N TYR A 244 12.01 -2.46 7.16
CA TYR A 244 10.83 -3.21 7.59
C TYR A 244 9.95 -2.46 8.58
N LYS A 245 10.52 -1.64 9.46
CA LYS A 245 9.76 -0.71 10.30
C LYS A 245 9.02 0.35 9.47
N SER A 246 9.62 0.83 8.40
CA SER A 246 8.97 1.77 7.47
C SER A 246 7.85 1.09 6.68
N ILE A 247 8.10 -0.11 6.13
CA ILE A 247 7.08 -0.93 5.45
C ILE A 247 5.86 -1.10 6.34
N SER A 248 6.03 -1.47 7.60
CA SER A 248 4.91 -1.70 8.53
C SER A 248 3.96 -0.49 8.70
N LYS A 249 4.43 0.72 8.39
CA LYS A 249 3.65 1.96 8.47
C LYS A 249 2.94 2.33 7.16
N ILE A 250 3.46 1.90 6.01
CA ILE A 250 3.01 2.35 4.69
C ILE A 250 2.52 1.22 3.77
N GLU A 251 2.62 -0.04 4.18
CA GLU A 251 2.29 -1.23 3.39
C GLU A 251 0.87 -1.19 2.77
N GLY A 252 -0.09 -0.57 3.44
CA GLY A 252 -1.46 -0.38 2.90
C GLY A 252 -1.56 0.62 1.75
N ASN A 253 -0.53 1.43 1.51
CA ASN A 253 -0.53 2.49 0.50
C ASN A 253 0.30 2.13 -0.74
N ILE A 254 1.40 1.38 -0.56
CA ILE A 254 2.37 1.12 -1.62
C ILE A 254 3.08 -0.21 -1.40
N ASP A 255 3.45 -0.89 -2.49
CA ASP A 255 4.22 -2.13 -2.46
C ASP A 255 5.72 -1.86 -2.21
N GLU A 256 6.38 -2.75 -1.46
CA GLU A 256 7.80 -2.63 -1.15
C GLU A 256 8.70 -2.75 -2.39
N ASP A 257 8.31 -3.56 -3.37
CA ASP A 257 9.04 -3.72 -4.64
C ASP A 257 8.92 -2.48 -5.55
N ASP A 258 7.83 -1.72 -5.41
CA ASP A 258 7.70 -0.42 -6.07
C ASP A 258 8.70 0.58 -5.51
N ILE A 259 8.83 0.68 -4.17
CA ILE A 259 9.81 1.57 -3.53
C ILE A 259 11.24 1.17 -3.91
N LEU A 260 11.53 -0.12 -3.96
CA LEU A 260 12.81 -0.62 -4.47
C LEU A 260 13.09 -0.10 -5.89
N THR A 261 12.08 -0.17 -6.77
CA THR A 261 12.19 0.34 -8.15
C THR A 261 12.40 1.85 -8.17
N TYR A 262 11.73 2.62 -7.31
CA TYR A 262 11.93 4.06 -7.21
C TYR A 262 13.31 4.40 -6.66
N THR A 263 13.81 3.63 -5.69
CA THR A 263 15.18 3.78 -5.19
C THR A 263 16.21 3.58 -6.31
N LEU A 264 16.03 2.58 -7.16
CA LEU A 264 16.93 2.38 -8.30
C LEU A 264 16.93 3.57 -9.26
N ARG A 265 15.76 4.17 -9.51
CA ARG A 265 15.65 5.40 -10.31
C ARG A 265 16.40 6.57 -9.69
N VAL A 266 16.27 6.74 -8.39
CA VAL A 266 16.99 7.77 -7.63
C VAL A 266 18.49 7.50 -7.63
N TYR A 267 18.90 6.28 -7.33
CA TYR A 267 20.31 5.90 -7.22
C TYR A 267 21.08 6.03 -8.55
N PHE A 268 20.44 5.67 -9.67
CA PHE A 268 21.04 5.76 -11.01
C PHE A 268 20.69 7.04 -11.77
N ASP A 269 20.05 8.00 -11.13
CA ASP A 269 19.64 9.26 -11.74
C ASP A 269 18.86 9.08 -13.05
N SER A 270 17.93 8.13 -13.09
CA SER A 270 17.17 7.82 -14.30
C SER A 270 15.76 7.36 -13.99
N LEU A 271 14.77 8.04 -14.57
CA LEU A 271 13.37 7.60 -14.51
C LEU A 271 13.10 6.31 -15.30
N ASP A 272 14.05 5.81 -16.06
CA ASP A 272 13.90 4.69 -17.01
C ASP A 272 14.45 3.35 -16.45
N ALA A 273 14.57 3.19 -15.15
CA ALA A 273 14.99 1.92 -14.54
C ALA A 273 13.83 0.91 -14.60
N SER A 274 14.03 -0.20 -15.35
CA SER A 274 12.94 -1.11 -15.70
C SER A 274 12.91 -2.44 -14.94
N ASN A 275 14.05 -2.98 -14.49
CA ASN A 275 14.12 -4.28 -13.79
C ASN A 275 15.06 -4.20 -12.60
N ALA A 276 14.48 -4.20 -11.40
CA ALA A 276 15.21 -4.02 -10.14
C ALA A 276 16.26 -5.12 -9.93
N LEU A 277 15.87 -6.38 -10.03
CA LEU A 277 16.78 -7.51 -9.77
C LEU A 277 17.92 -7.55 -10.77
N GLN A 278 17.60 -7.43 -12.07
CA GLN A 278 18.62 -7.44 -13.11
C GLN A 278 19.65 -6.31 -12.91
N LYS A 279 19.20 -5.13 -12.54
CA LYS A 279 20.08 -3.98 -12.30
C LYS A 279 21.01 -4.19 -11.11
N VAL A 280 20.50 -4.77 -10.05
CA VAL A 280 21.30 -5.13 -8.87
C VAL A 280 22.30 -6.24 -9.22
N ASP A 281 21.88 -7.27 -9.96
CA ASP A 281 22.78 -8.36 -10.41
C ASP A 281 23.91 -7.82 -11.28
N GLU A 282 23.64 -6.87 -12.20
CA GLU A 282 24.65 -6.21 -13.01
C GLU A 282 25.69 -5.47 -12.16
N GLU A 283 25.27 -4.76 -11.12
CA GLU A 283 26.19 -4.07 -10.20
C GLU A 283 26.98 -5.04 -9.31
N LEU A 284 26.33 -6.09 -8.82
CA LEU A 284 27.00 -7.15 -8.05
C LEU A 284 27.99 -7.96 -8.88
N GLY A 285 27.87 -7.96 -10.20
CA GLY A 285 28.83 -8.56 -11.14
C GLY A 285 30.14 -7.78 -11.31
N LYS A 286 30.23 -6.53 -10.81
CA LYS A 286 31.41 -5.67 -10.96
C LYS A 286 32.38 -5.85 -9.78
N ASP A 287 33.51 -6.49 -10.00
CA ASP A 287 34.45 -6.86 -8.93
C ASP A 287 34.96 -5.66 -8.12
N ASP A 288 35.34 -4.56 -8.77
CA ASP A 288 35.97 -3.41 -8.10
C ASP A 288 35.00 -2.52 -7.31
N SER A 289 33.71 -2.58 -7.59
CA SER A 289 32.71 -1.67 -6.99
C SER A 289 31.63 -2.36 -6.18
N ARG A 290 31.56 -3.69 -6.18
CA ARG A 290 30.51 -4.50 -5.54
C ARG A 290 30.24 -4.12 -4.08
N ILE A 291 31.27 -4.10 -3.26
CA ILE A 291 31.13 -3.80 -1.81
C ILE A 291 30.69 -2.34 -1.59
N ASN A 292 31.25 -1.41 -2.35
CA ASN A 292 30.83 0.00 -2.29
C ASN A 292 29.39 0.18 -2.77
N PHE A 293 28.97 -0.55 -3.81
CA PHE A 293 27.58 -0.55 -4.27
C PHE A 293 26.65 -1.05 -3.17
N ILE A 294 26.93 -2.18 -2.52
CA ILE A 294 26.11 -2.71 -1.44
C ILE A 294 25.96 -1.67 -0.33
N ARG A 295 27.07 -1.04 0.10
CA ARG A 295 27.06 -0.03 1.17
C ARG A 295 26.23 1.20 0.79
N SER A 296 26.47 1.76 -0.39
CA SER A 296 25.79 2.98 -0.83
C SER A 296 24.34 2.73 -1.21
N PHE A 297 24.03 1.64 -1.90
CA PHE A 297 22.68 1.33 -2.32
C PHE A 297 21.76 0.97 -1.14
N THR A 298 22.24 0.19 -0.16
CA THR A 298 21.42 -0.11 1.03
C THR A 298 21.16 1.13 1.89
N HIS A 299 22.07 2.11 1.90
CA HIS A 299 21.83 3.41 2.52
C HIS A 299 20.71 4.17 1.77
N SER A 300 20.84 4.29 0.44
CA SER A 300 19.83 4.95 -0.39
C SER A 300 18.46 4.26 -0.30
N LEU A 301 18.46 2.93 -0.17
CA LEU A 301 17.24 2.15 -0.02
C LEU A 301 16.55 2.47 1.33
N ALA A 302 17.28 2.46 2.43
CA ALA A 302 16.73 2.80 3.74
C ALA A 302 16.20 4.24 3.78
N ASP A 303 16.95 5.19 3.21
CA ASP A 303 16.51 6.58 3.05
C ASP A 303 15.21 6.67 2.24
N SER A 304 15.11 6.00 1.10
CA SER A 304 13.90 6.01 0.27
C SER A 304 12.66 5.52 1.03
N PHE A 305 12.78 4.46 1.83
CA PHE A 305 11.68 3.97 2.66
C PHE A 305 11.28 4.96 3.75
N GLU A 306 12.25 5.64 4.35
CA GLU A 306 12.00 6.70 5.33
C GLU A 306 11.27 7.88 4.69
N GLN A 307 11.75 8.36 3.53
CA GLN A 307 11.12 9.49 2.82
C GLN A 307 9.70 9.16 2.34
N MET A 308 9.46 7.93 1.93
CA MET A 308 8.10 7.47 1.61
C MET A 308 7.19 7.45 2.84
N THR A 309 7.73 7.09 4.01
CA THR A 309 6.96 7.15 5.28
C THR A 309 6.61 8.60 5.62
N VAL A 310 7.55 9.53 5.47
CA VAL A 310 7.30 10.97 5.65
C VAL A 310 6.23 11.47 4.68
N PHE A 311 6.31 11.10 3.40
CA PHE A 311 5.31 11.49 2.41
C PHE A 311 3.91 11.02 2.79
N PHE A 312 3.73 9.73 3.10
CA PHE A 312 2.41 9.18 3.45
C PHE A 312 1.87 9.69 4.79
N HIS A 313 2.75 10.12 5.70
CA HIS A 313 2.31 10.84 6.90
C HIS A 313 1.80 12.25 6.55
N ASN A 314 2.57 12.99 5.76
CA ASN A 314 2.24 14.37 5.39
C ASN A 314 0.98 14.45 4.51
N GLU A 315 0.79 13.50 3.57
CA GLU A 315 -0.38 13.51 2.69
C GLU A 315 -1.71 13.35 3.46
N GLN A 316 -1.70 12.83 4.68
CA GLN A 316 -2.90 12.74 5.52
C GLN A 316 -3.46 14.12 5.89
N THR A 317 -2.63 15.11 6.00
CA THR A 317 -2.99 16.46 6.47
C THR A 317 -2.75 17.56 5.42
N ASP A 318 -1.86 17.34 4.46
CA ASP A 318 -1.56 18.29 3.38
C ASP A 318 -2.32 17.95 2.10
N ILE A 319 -3.31 18.77 1.77
CA ILE A 319 -4.12 18.59 0.57
C ILE A 319 -3.32 18.65 -0.74
N VAL A 320 -2.17 19.33 -0.77
CA VAL A 320 -1.32 19.41 -1.96
C VAL A 320 -0.61 18.09 -2.19
N ALA A 321 -0.02 17.50 -1.13
CA ALA A 321 0.57 16.18 -1.18
C ALA A 321 -0.48 15.10 -1.52
N HIS A 322 -1.67 15.20 -0.91
CA HIS A 322 -2.79 14.32 -1.23
C HIS A 322 -3.21 14.42 -2.70
N THR A 323 -3.30 15.64 -3.23
CA THR A 323 -3.67 15.86 -4.64
C THR A 323 -2.61 15.28 -5.58
N LEU A 324 -1.34 15.44 -5.26
CA LEU A 324 -0.24 14.81 -6.02
C LEU A 324 -0.37 13.28 -6.04
N TRP A 325 -0.69 12.67 -4.90
CA TRP A 325 -0.90 11.22 -4.79
C TRP A 325 -2.06 10.73 -5.67
N ILE A 326 -3.19 11.43 -5.65
CA ILE A 326 -4.40 11.04 -6.42
C ILE A 326 -4.23 11.23 -7.92
N ILE A 327 -3.55 12.29 -8.35
CA ILE A 327 -3.44 12.67 -9.77
C ILE A 327 -2.16 12.14 -10.39
N GLY A 328 -1.08 12.08 -9.64
CA GLY A 328 0.24 11.73 -10.12
C GLY A 328 0.35 10.29 -10.64
N GLN A 329 1.43 10.02 -11.33
CA GLN A 329 1.83 8.66 -11.70
C GLN A 329 2.93 8.20 -10.74
N PRO A 330 2.67 7.24 -9.85
CA PRO A 330 3.59 6.84 -8.78
C PRO A 330 5.01 6.62 -9.27
N ALA A 331 5.17 5.91 -10.37
CA ALA A 331 6.46 5.61 -10.98
C ALA A 331 7.31 6.84 -11.39
N ILE A 332 6.71 8.02 -11.50
CA ILE A 332 7.43 9.27 -11.81
C ILE A 332 7.46 10.19 -10.58
N ILE A 333 6.33 10.36 -9.89
CA ILE A 333 6.28 11.32 -8.77
C ILE A 333 7.17 10.89 -7.61
N PHE A 334 7.18 9.60 -7.23
CA PHE A 334 7.91 9.17 -6.05
C PHE A 334 9.43 9.27 -6.18
N PRO A 335 10.09 9.00 -7.33
CA PRO A 335 11.49 9.35 -7.49
C PRO A 335 11.79 10.84 -7.23
N PHE A 336 10.92 11.77 -7.69
CA PHE A 336 11.07 13.20 -7.36
C PHE A 336 10.83 13.49 -5.89
N VAL A 337 9.82 12.88 -5.27
CA VAL A 337 9.52 13.04 -3.83
C VAL A 337 10.69 12.56 -2.98
N ILE A 338 11.23 11.37 -3.25
CA ILE A 338 12.37 10.82 -2.54
C ILE A 338 13.57 11.78 -2.66
N LYS A 339 13.94 12.19 -3.88
CA LYS A 339 15.03 13.15 -4.07
C LYS A 339 14.78 14.48 -3.36
N ALA A 340 13.56 15.01 -3.40
CA ALA A 340 13.22 16.26 -2.73
C ALA A 340 13.45 16.18 -1.22
N TYR A 341 12.91 15.15 -0.59
CA TYR A 341 13.05 14.99 0.87
C TYR A 341 14.48 14.63 1.27
N SER A 342 15.16 13.73 0.54
CA SER A 342 16.58 13.39 0.80
C SER A 342 17.51 14.60 0.66
N ASN A 343 17.19 15.58 -0.17
CA ASN A 343 17.94 16.82 -0.30
C ASN A 343 17.46 17.95 0.65
N GLY A 344 16.52 17.66 1.56
CA GLY A 344 16.05 18.62 2.55
C GLY A 344 15.28 19.80 1.97
N VAL A 345 14.54 19.61 0.88
CA VAL A 345 13.69 20.64 0.26
C VAL A 345 12.67 21.15 1.28
N SER A 346 12.50 22.48 1.35
CA SER A 346 11.54 23.11 2.26
C SER A 346 10.10 22.72 1.92
N ASP A 347 9.18 22.81 2.90
CA ASP A 347 7.76 22.52 2.68
C ASP A 347 7.15 23.39 1.58
N ASP A 348 7.54 24.67 1.48
CA ASP A 348 7.04 25.58 0.46
C ASP A 348 7.54 25.20 -0.94
N ASP A 349 8.83 24.84 -1.06
CA ASP A 349 9.40 24.37 -2.32
C ASP A 349 8.83 23.00 -2.70
N PHE A 350 8.62 22.10 -1.74
CA PHE A 350 7.95 20.82 -1.99
C PHE A 350 6.53 21.04 -2.53
N ARG A 351 5.76 21.97 -1.95
CA ARG A 351 4.43 22.32 -2.45
C ARG A 351 4.47 22.90 -3.86
N LEU A 352 5.48 23.69 -4.19
CA LEU A 352 5.70 24.21 -5.53
C LEU A 352 5.95 23.07 -6.54
N LEU A 353 6.86 22.15 -6.21
CA LEU A 353 7.14 20.95 -6.98
C LEU A 353 5.88 20.08 -7.16
N ALA A 354 5.18 19.81 -6.07
CA ALA A 354 3.97 18.98 -6.06
C ALA A 354 2.87 19.56 -6.94
N LYS A 355 2.63 20.89 -6.90
CA LYS A 355 1.68 21.58 -7.78
C LYS A 355 2.07 21.49 -9.25
N ALA A 356 3.34 21.67 -9.58
CA ALA A 356 3.82 21.55 -10.96
C ALA A 356 3.65 20.12 -11.49
N LEU A 357 4.05 19.12 -10.74
CA LEU A 357 3.85 17.71 -11.09
C LEU A 357 2.36 17.37 -11.23
N THR A 358 1.53 17.80 -10.30
CA THR A 358 0.06 17.62 -10.38
C THR A 358 -0.49 18.21 -11.66
N SER A 359 -0.06 19.42 -12.02
CA SER A 359 -0.49 20.12 -13.24
C SER A 359 -0.19 19.30 -14.50
N ILE A 360 1.04 18.84 -14.68
CA ILE A 360 1.39 18.10 -15.89
C ILE A 360 0.70 16.73 -15.96
N PHE A 361 0.46 16.06 -14.82
CA PHE A 361 -0.26 14.78 -14.79
C PHE A 361 -1.76 14.95 -15.04
N LEU A 362 -2.39 16.00 -14.51
CA LEU A 362 -3.80 16.30 -14.81
C LEU A 362 -3.98 16.56 -16.31
N ARG A 363 -3.10 17.37 -16.90
CA ARG A 363 -3.07 17.61 -18.35
C ARG A 363 -2.91 16.32 -19.14
N HIS A 364 -1.96 15.48 -18.74
CA HIS A 364 -1.71 14.21 -19.40
C HIS A 364 -2.96 13.31 -19.40
N ARG A 365 -3.67 13.23 -18.27
CA ARG A 365 -4.89 12.42 -18.13
C ARG A 365 -6.06 13.00 -18.95
N VAL A 366 -6.27 14.32 -18.91
CA VAL A 366 -7.37 15.00 -19.62
C VAL A 366 -7.16 14.92 -21.13
N ILE A 367 -5.93 15.15 -21.60
CA ILE A 367 -5.61 15.12 -23.04
C ILE A 367 -5.62 13.68 -23.57
N GLY A 368 -5.30 12.70 -22.72
CA GLY A 368 -5.28 11.29 -23.12
C GLY A 368 -4.17 10.96 -24.13
N THR A 369 -3.09 11.74 -24.14
CA THR A 369 -1.97 11.54 -25.06
C THR A 369 -1.16 10.27 -24.74
N ARG A 370 -0.62 9.60 -25.77
CA ARG A 370 0.33 8.48 -25.65
C ARG A 370 1.78 8.93 -25.47
N ALA A 371 2.04 10.22 -25.42
CA ALA A 371 3.39 10.74 -25.23
C ALA A 371 3.93 10.37 -23.83
N VAL A 372 5.17 9.90 -23.75
CA VAL A 372 5.76 9.39 -22.50
C VAL A 372 6.36 10.54 -21.70
N LEU A 373 5.78 10.86 -20.55
CA LEU A 373 6.27 11.91 -19.64
C LEU A 373 7.66 11.61 -19.07
N THR A 374 7.96 10.35 -18.78
CA THR A 374 9.28 9.91 -18.30
C THR A 374 10.42 10.49 -19.14
N TRP A 375 10.33 10.39 -20.46
CA TRP A 375 11.39 10.89 -21.35
C TRP A 375 11.50 12.42 -21.39
N ARG A 376 10.42 13.14 -21.08
CA ARG A 376 10.38 14.62 -21.06
C ARG A 376 10.87 15.21 -19.76
N LEU A 377 10.84 14.42 -18.68
CA LEU A 377 11.25 14.84 -17.34
C LEU A 377 12.59 14.23 -16.92
N ASN A 378 13.14 13.25 -17.67
CA ASN A 378 14.31 12.50 -17.25
C ASN A 378 15.58 13.38 -17.11
N ASP A 379 15.77 14.36 -17.98
CA ASP A 379 16.93 15.25 -17.91
C ASP A 379 16.88 16.21 -16.69
N VAL A 380 15.70 16.75 -16.37
CA VAL A 380 15.53 17.57 -15.15
C VAL A 380 15.56 16.72 -13.91
N PHE A 381 15.09 15.46 -13.97
CA PHE A 381 15.20 14.51 -12.87
C PHE A 381 16.67 14.15 -12.59
N LYS A 382 17.43 13.87 -13.63
CA LYS A 382 18.87 13.52 -13.53
C LYS A 382 19.67 14.61 -12.82
N ASN A 383 19.35 15.88 -13.10
CA ASN A 383 20.05 17.03 -12.54
C ASN A 383 19.37 17.60 -11.30
N PHE A 384 18.34 16.95 -10.77
CA PHE A 384 17.62 17.42 -9.60
C PHE A 384 18.39 17.10 -8.32
N ASP A 385 18.91 18.13 -7.70
CA ASP A 385 19.73 18.13 -6.47
C ASP A 385 19.04 18.87 -5.30
N GLY A 386 17.74 19.12 -5.42
CA GLY A 386 16.92 19.89 -4.46
C GLY A 386 16.46 21.25 -5.01
N ASP A 387 17.02 21.74 -6.12
CA ASP A 387 16.47 22.92 -6.81
C ASP A 387 15.18 22.55 -7.58
N VAL A 388 14.04 22.80 -6.95
CA VAL A 388 12.72 22.52 -7.52
C VAL A 388 12.39 23.39 -8.73
N HIS A 389 13.02 24.59 -8.85
CA HIS A 389 12.73 25.54 -9.91
C HIS A 389 13.09 25.00 -11.29
N ALA A 390 14.11 24.18 -11.43
CA ALA A 390 14.47 23.55 -12.68
C ALA A 390 13.33 22.65 -13.22
N VAL A 391 12.72 21.86 -12.33
CA VAL A 391 11.59 20.97 -12.65
C VAL A 391 10.33 21.78 -12.94
N VAL A 392 10.03 22.77 -12.08
CA VAL A 392 8.88 23.67 -12.24
C VAL A 392 8.94 24.41 -13.58
N ASN A 393 10.08 25.03 -13.88
CA ASN A 393 10.29 25.77 -15.14
C ASN A 393 10.17 24.87 -16.37
N ARG A 394 10.62 23.61 -16.30
CA ARG A 394 10.42 22.64 -17.37
C ARG A 394 8.94 22.38 -17.61
N ILE A 395 8.17 22.15 -16.54
CA ILE A 395 6.73 21.86 -16.63
C ILE A 395 5.99 23.08 -17.16
N GLU A 396 6.27 24.28 -16.65
CA GLU A 396 5.67 25.52 -17.13
C GLU A 396 5.99 25.77 -18.60
N TRP A 397 7.24 25.53 -19.02
CA TRP A 397 7.62 25.63 -20.42
C TRP A 397 6.86 24.62 -21.31
N MET A 398 6.56 23.41 -20.82
CA MET A 398 5.80 22.39 -21.57
C MET A 398 4.35 22.80 -21.84
N LYS A 399 3.80 23.75 -21.09
CA LYS A 399 2.44 24.30 -21.30
C LYS A 399 2.38 25.25 -22.51
N GLU A 400 3.49 25.91 -22.83
CA GLU A 400 3.64 26.83 -23.96
C GLU A 400 5.00 26.64 -24.65
N PRO A 401 5.29 25.47 -25.24
CA PRO A 401 6.59 25.22 -25.84
C PRO A 401 6.75 26.05 -27.12
N LYS A 402 7.97 26.58 -27.31
CA LYS A 402 8.29 27.37 -28.52
C LYS A 402 8.35 26.53 -29.80
N THR A 403 8.47 25.20 -29.65
CA THR A 403 8.58 24.25 -30.76
C THR A 403 7.41 23.28 -30.78
N ASP A 404 7.01 22.84 -31.97
CA ASP A 404 6.01 21.79 -32.16
C ASP A 404 6.60 20.38 -32.05
N GLY A 405 5.78 19.36 -32.26
CA GLY A 405 6.18 17.96 -32.28
C GLY A 405 6.38 17.37 -30.90
N TRP A 406 7.60 16.96 -30.57
CA TRP A 406 7.94 16.21 -29.35
C TRP A 406 7.45 16.83 -28.02
N TRP A 407 7.30 18.19 -27.96
CA TRP A 407 6.92 18.95 -26.75
C TRP A 407 5.48 19.47 -26.76
N GLY A 408 4.81 19.42 -27.92
CA GLY A 408 3.52 20.10 -28.11
C GLY A 408 2.28 19.44 -27.50
N TYR A 409 2.43 18.33 -26.81
CA TYR A 409 1.30 17.51 -26.37
C TYR A 409 0.50 18.11 -25.21
N TRP A 410 1.10 18.93 -24.35
CA TRP A 410 0.48 19.43 -23.09
C TRP A 410 0.18 20.93 -23.13
N ARG A 411 0.08 21.51 -24.31
CA ARG A 411 -0.20 22.94 -24.51
C ARG A 411 -1.51 23.39 -23.90
N ASN A 412 -1.56 24.66 -23.45
CA ASN A 412 -2.76 25.29 -22.92
C ASN A 412 -3.94 25.15 -23.86
N GLY A 413 -3.76 25.46 -25.15
CA GLY A 413 -4.84 25.37 -26.13
C GLY A 413 -5.42 23.97 -26.30
N GLU A 414 -4.57 22.92 -26.30
CA GLU A 414 -5.03 21.55 -26.38
C GLU A 414 -5.73 21.11 -25.09
N PHE A 415 -5.18 21.49 -23.93
CA PHE A 415 -5.79 21.22 -22.63
C PHE A 415 -7.16 21.87 -22.50
N GLU A 416 -7.28 23.16 -22.84
CA GLU A 416 -8.55 23.88 -22.82
C GLU A 416 -9.57 23.25 -23.78
N ARG A 417 -9.13 22.90 -25.01
CA ARG A 417 -9.99 22.22 -25.99
C ARG A 417 -10.58 20.92 -25.43
N MET A 418 -9.75 20.11 -24.76
CA MET A 418 -10.21 18.85 -24.16
C MET A 418 -11.14 19.07 -22.96
N LEU A 419 -10.87 20.08 -22.11
CA LEU A 419 -11.76 20.45 -21.00
C LEU A 419 -13.14 20.93 -21.44
N LYS A 420 -13.22 21.63 -22.59
CA LYS A 420 -14.48 22.08 -23.18
C LYS A 420 -15.22 20.97 -23.93
N GLY A 421 -14.55 19.86 -24.18
CA GLY A 421 -15.08 18.76 -24.99
C GLY A 421 -16.01 17.81 -24.22
N ASN A 422 -16.22 16.66 -24.85
CA ASN A 422 -17.06 15.58 -24.35
C ASN A 422 -16.25 14.62 -23.47
N PHE A 423 -16.78 14.29 -22.29
CA PHE A 423 -16.20 13.35 -21.31
C PHE A 423 -16.91 12.00 -21.30
N ASP A 424 -17.54 11.61 -22.40
CA ASP A 424 -18.16 10.28 -22.52
C ASP A 424 -17.11 9.17 -22.26
N GLY A 425 -17.41 8.29 -21.31
CA GLY A 425 -16.43 7.31 -20.80
C GLY A 425 -15.32 7.87 -19.89
N GLY A 426 -15.21 9.19 -19.73
CA GLY A 426 -14.20 9.89 -18.92
C GLY A 426 -14.64 10.25 -17.50
N HIS A 427 -15.64 9.56 -16.92
CA HIS A 427 -16.22 9.91 -15.62
C HIS A 427 -15.20 9.94 -14.47
N GLY A 428 -14.15 9.11 -14.52
CA GLY A 428 -13.10 9.13 -13.50
C GLY A 428 -12.31 10.44 -13.48
N ILE A 429 -12.00 11.00 -14.64
CA ILE A 429 -11.29 12.29 -14.78
C ILE A 429 -12.24 13.44 -14.43
N ALA A 430 -13.47 13.40 -14.92
CA ALA A 430 -14.49 14.41 -14.58
C ALA A 430 -14.72 14.47 -13.07
N LYS A 431 -14.77 13.34 -12.38
CA LYS A 431 -14.89 13.24 -10.92
C LYS A 431 -13.72 13.91 -10.20
N ILE A 432 -12.49 13.70 -10.65
CA ILE A 432 -11.30 14.37 -10.11
C ILE A 432 -11.41 15.88 -10.30
N ILE A 433 -11.78 16.34 -11.49
CA ILE A 433 -11.94 17.78 -11.77
C ILE A 433 -13.02 18.39 -10.88
N LEU A 434 -14.16 17.72 -10.71
CA LEU A 434 -15.26 18.19 -9.85
C LEU A 434 -14.88 18.19 -8.36
N TRP A 435 -14.05 17.26 -7.90
CA TRP A 435 -13.48 17.29 -6.55
C TRP A 435 -12.56 18.50 -6.36
N LEU A 436 -11.66 18.76 -7.30
CA LEU A 436 -10.80 19.94 -7.27
C LEU A 436 -11.61 21.23 -7.31
N TYR A 437 -12.68 21.25 -8.12
CA TYR A 437 -13.59 22.40 -8.22
C TYR A 437 -14.35 22.64 -6.92
N GLU A 438 -14.81 21.60 -6.22
CA GLU A 438 -15.41 21.72 -4.88
C GLU A 438 -14.45 22.39 -3.90
N ASN A 439 -13.18 21.97 -3.88
CA ASN A 439 -12.16 22.57 -3.03
C ASN A 439 -11.90 24.04 -3.39
N HIS A 440 -11.88 24.37 -4.69
CA HIS A 440 -11.79 25.76 -5.15
C HIS A 440 -12.97 26.61 -4.66
N LEU A 441 -14.18 26.10 -4.71
CA LEU A 441 -15.36 26.80 -4.20
C LEU A 441 -15.31 27.03 -2.68
N ILE A 442 -14.77 26.06 -1.92
CA ILE A 442 -14.55 26.17 -0.48
C ILE A 442 -13.56 27.31 -0.17
N GLU A 443 -12.42 27.34 -0.86
CA GLU A 443 -11.41 28.39 -0.68
C GLU A 443 -11.92 29.78 -1.06
N LYS A 444 -12.58 29.89 -2.23
CA LYS A 444 -13.12 31.14 -2.75
C LYS A 444 -14.26 31.69 -1.87
N GLY A 445 -15.11 30.82 -1.37
CA GLY A 445 -16.28 31.21 -0.59
C GLY A 445 -15.95 31.63 0.84
N LYS A 446 -14.72 31.41 1.34
CA LYS A 446 -14.34 31.59 2.76
C LYS A 446 -15.40 30.99 3.71
N SER A 447 -15.96 29.85 3.32
CA SER A 447 -17.15 29.23 3.92
C SER A 447 -16.91 28.67 5.32
N GLY A 448 -15.66 28.66 5.83
CA GLY A 448 -15.30 27.99 7.06
C GLY A 448 -15.27 26.47 6.97
N TYR A 449 -15.63 25.87 5.84
CA TYR A 449 -15.47 24.44 5.61
C TYR A 449 -14.00 24.11 5.30
N GLY A 450 -13.51 22.99 5.88
CA GLY A 450 -12.21 22.45 5.52
C GLY A 450 -12.20 21.87 4.09
N LEU A 451 -11.04 21.91 3.44
CA LEU A 451 -10.84 21.26 2.15
C LEU A 451 -11.13 19.75 2.27
N LYS A 452 -11.76 19.21 1.24
CA LYS A 452 -12.15 17.80 1.20
C LYS A 452 -11.05 16.96 0.56
N ARG A 453 -10.63 15.93 1.25
CA ARG A 453 -9.79 14.86 0.67
C ARG A 453 -10.60 14.09 -0.38
N TYR A 454 -9.90 13.47 -1.34
CA TYR A 454 -10.57 12.68 -2.40
C TYR A 454 -11.31 11.47 -1.84
N ASP A 455 -10.80 10.81 -0.80
CA ASP A 455 -11.45 9.70 -0.12
C ASP A 455 -12.84 10.07 0.44
N ALA A 456 -13.04 11.31 0.88
CA ALA A 456 -14.34 11.83 1.31
C ALA A 456 -15.39 11.88 0.19
N VAL A 457 -14.96 11.90 -1.08
CA VAL A 457 -15.82 11.93 -2.27
C VAL A 457 -15.59 10.72 -3.19
N GLU A 458 -14.74 9.78 -2.82
CA GLU A 458 -14.36 8.62 -3.64
C GLU A 458 -15.56 7.75 -4.00
N LYS A 459 -16.46 7.55 -3.06
CA LYS A 459 -17.72 6.79 -3.27
C LYS A 459 -18.81 7.61 -3.97
N SER A 460 -18.59 8.91 -4.21
CA SER A 460 -19.51 9.72 -4.99
C SER A 460 -19.51 9.29 -6.44
N GLN A 461 -20.66 9.44 -7.09
CA GLN A 461 -20.83 9.20 -8.51
C GLN A 461 -20.82 10.53 -9.26
N CYS A 462 -20.38 10.50 -10.51
CA CYS A 462 -20.53 11.61 -11.44
C CYS A 462 -21.94 11.53 -12.05
N GLU A 463 -22.82 12.40 -11.57
CA GLU A 463 -24.22 12.45 -11.98
C GLU A 463 -24.40 13.43 -13.15
N HIS A 464 -25.27 13.09 -14.09
CA HIS A 464 -25.77 14.00 -15.09
C HIS A 464 -26.89 14.86 -14.52
N ILE A 465 -26.72 16.17 -14.48
CA ILE A 465 -27.77 17.10 -14.03
C ILE A 465 -28.99 16.99 -14.97
N ALA A 466 -28.82 17.24 -16.27
CA ALA A 466 -29.74 16.78 -17.29
C ALA A 466 -29.46 15.30 -17.58
N PRO A 467 -30.39 14.39 -17.27
CA PRO A 467 -30.14 12.96 -17.24
C PRO A 467 -29.75 12.38 -18.60
N ASN A 468 -28.97 11.28 -18.59
CA ASN A 468 -28.55 10.63 -19.85
C ASN A 468 -29.72 10.12 -20.68
N THR A 469 -30.79 9.67 -20.04
CA THR A 469 -32.08 9.37 -20.71
C THR A 469 -33.01 10.56 -20.57
N GLU A 470 -33.45 11.10 -21.71
CA GLU A 470 -34.32 12.26 -21.76
C GLU A 470 -35.61 12.03 -20.94
N ASN A 471 -35.94 12.99 -20.09
CA ASN A 471 -37.22 12.99 -19.39
C ASN A 471 -38.28 13.50 -20.36
N GLN A 472 -39.30 12.70 -20.63
CA GLN A 472 -40.35 12.97 -21.61
C GLN A 472 -41.45 13.92 -21.10
N ASP A 473 -41.42 14.33 -19.83
CA ASP A 473 -42.35 15.34 -19.29
C ASP A 473 -42.04 16.71 -19.87
N ALA A 474 -43.06 17.34 -20.47
CA ALA A 474 -42.96 18.70 -21.02
C ALA A 474 -42.56 19.73 -19.96
N ASN A 475 -42.81 19.47 -18.68
CA ASN A 475 -42.45 20.29 -17.54
C ASN A 475 -41.23 19.76 -16.80
N SER A 476 -40.39 18.96 -17.46
CA SER A 476 -39.19 18.35 -16.85
C SER A 476 -38.17 19.36 -16.30
N GLY A 477 -38.20 20.60 -16.82
CA GLY A 477 -37.24 21.66 -16.47
C GLY A 477 -35.90 21.53 -17.22
N TYR A 478 -35.82 20.64 -18.21
CA TYR A 478 -34.66 20.51 -19.12
C TYR A 478 -34.94 21.09 -20.49
N CYS A 479 -33.90 21.54 -21.20
CA CYS A 479 -34.02 21.87 -22.61
C CYS A 479 -34.24 20.61 -23.46
N PRO A 480 -34.80 20.71 -24.67
CA PRO A 480 -34.94 19.59 -25.59
C PRO A 480 -33.60 18.96 -25.94
N TYR A 481 -33.57 17.61 -26.05
CA TYR A 481 -32.39 16.84 -26.41
C TYR A 481 -32.23 16.73 -27.92
N ASP A 482 -31.99 17.90 -28.56
CA ASP A 482 -31.61 17.95 -29.96
C ASP A 482 -30.22 17.35 -30.22
N GLU A 483 -29.80 17.25 -31.46
CA GLU A 483 -28.51 16.67 -31.86
C GLU A 483 -27.34 17.42 -31.18
N GLU A 484 -27.37 18.75 -31.19
CA GLU A 484 -26.37 19.61 -30.57
C GLU A 484 -26.25 19.35 -29.05
N PHE A 485 -27.41 19.19 -28.36
CA PHE A 485 -27.42 18.89 -26.94
C PHE A 485 -26.72 17.52 -26.63
N ARG A 486 -27.07 16.49 -27.41
CA ARG A 486 -26.50 15.14 -27.21
C ARG A 486 -25.02 15.11 -27.49
N GLU A 487 -24.52 15.83 -28.48
CA GLU A 487 -23.12 15.85 -28.85
C GLU A 487 -22.25 16.74 -27.95
N SER A 488 -22.75 17.91 -27.53
CA SER A 488 -21.93 18.97 -26.93
C SER A 488 -22.26 19.29 -25.48
N TYR A 489 -23.45 18.96 -24.98
CA TYR A 489 -23.90 19.36 -23.65
C TYR A 489 -24.11 18.19 -22.68
N LEU A 490 -24.57 17.05 -23.18
CA LEU A 490 -24.95 15.93 -22.34
C LEU A 490 -23.78 15.44 -21.49
N ASN A 491 -22.63 15.19 -22.10
CA ASN A 491 -21.44 14.60 -21.47
C ASN A 491 -20.31 15.62 -21.24
N CYS A 492 -20.62 16.89 -21.00
CA CYS A 492 -19.64 17.93 -20.71
C CYS A 492 -19.52 18.22 -19.19
N LEU A 493 -18.40 18.81 -18.76
CA LEU A 493 -18.16 19.17 -17.34
C LEU A 493 -19.27 20.05 -16.76
N GLY A 494 -19.90 20.90 -17.58
CA GLY A 494 -21.01 21.75 -17.13
C GLY A 494 -22.24 20.96 -16.68
N ASN A 495 -22.49 19.79 -17.26
CA ASN A 495 -23.63 18.93 -16.95
C ASN A 495 -23.34 17.85 -15.90
N TYR A 496 -22.12 17.77 -15.38
CA TYR A 496 -21.73 16.78 -14.36
C TYR A 496 -21.73 17.37 -12.95
N LEU A 497 -22.06 16.54 -11.97
CA LEU A 497 -22.13 16.89 -10.55
C LEU A 497 -21.68 15.70 -9.68
N LEU A 498 -21.10 15.96 -8.52
CA LEU A 498 -20.81 14.92 -7.53
C LEU A 498 -22.03 14.66 -6.65
N LEU A 499 -22.46 13.38 -6.59
CA LEU A 499 -23.51 12.89 -5.69
C LEU A 499 -23.09 11.58 -5.03
N SER A 500 -23.65 11.29 -3.83
CA SER A 500 -23.54 9.95 -3.26
C SER A 500 -24.30 8.93 -4.12
N GLY A 501 -23.86 7.66 -4.11
CA GLY A 501 -24.52 6.61 -4.89
C GLY A 501 -26.01 6.47 -4.58
N HIS A 502 -26.37 6.46 -3.27
CA HIS A 502 -27.79 6.42 -2.84
C HIS A 502 -28.60 7.61 -3.33
N HIS A 503 -28.01 8.80 -3.28
CA HIS A 503 -28.71 10.00 -3.74
C HIS A 503 -28.92 9.93 -5.27
N ASN A 504 -27.92 9.52 -6.01
CA ASN A 504 -28.01 9.37 -7.46
C ASN A 504 -29.10 8.35 -7.86
N GLU A 505 -29.14 7.19 -7.22
CA GLU A 505 -30.15 6.17 -7.45
C GLU A 505 -31.58 6.66 -7.13
N SER A 506 -31.75 7.57 -6.18
CA SER A 506 -33.05 8.08 -5.77
C SER A 506 -33.62 9.13 -6.72
N ILE A 507 -32.79 9.90 -7.40
CA ILE A 507 -33.21 11.02 -8.26
C ILE A 507 -33.26 10.67 -9.77
N ARG A 508 -32.44 9.72 -10.22
CA ARG A 508 -32.42 9.18 -11.61
C ARG A 508 -32.86 10.21 -12.69
N ASN A 509 -33.96 9.92 -13.39
CA ASN A 509 -34.54 10.76 -14.45
C ASN A 509 -35.64 11.70 -13.95
N ASN A 510 -35.64 12.08 -12.69
CA ASN A 510 -36.62 13.02 -12.14
C ASN A 510 -36.52 14.40 -12.86
N SER A 511 -37.60 15.20 -12.74
CA SER A 511 -37.58 16.59 -13.19
C SER A 511 -36.45 17.37 -12.54
N PHE A 512 -35.96 18.39 -13.21
CA PHE A 512 -34.89 19.22 -12.69
C PHE A 512 -35.22 19.83 -11.33
N GLU A 513 -36.45 20.30 -11.14
CA GLU A 513 -36.88 20.87 -9.86
C GLU A 513 -36.79 19.84 -8.73
N ALA A 514 -37.23 18.60 -8.97
CA ALA A 514 -37.13 17.53 -8.00
C ALA A 514 -35.66 17.20 -7.64
N LYS A 515 -34.76 17.14 -8.65
CA LYS A 515 -33.32 16.98 -8.41
C LYS A 515 -32.72 18.16 -7.66
N ARG A 516 -32.99 19.39 -8.12
CA ARG A 516 -32.50 20.65 -7.57
C ARG A 516 -32.79 20.79 -6.07
N ASN A 517 -33.99 20.39 -5.64
CA ASN A 517 -34.41 20.46 -4.24
C ASN A 517 -33.57 19.55 -3.32
N THR A 518 -32.90 18.54 -3.86
CA THR A 518 -32.01 17.63 -3.12
C THR A 518 -30.55 18.09 -3.09
N TYR A 519 -30.16 19.09 -3.87
CA TYR A 519 -28.78 19.57 -4.00
C TYR A 519 -28.36 20.47 -2.83
N THR A 520 -27.98 19.89 -1.69
CA THR A 520 -27.77 20.65 -0.44
C THR A 520 -26.42 20.43 0.22
N GLN A 521 -25.63 19.41 -0.18
CA GLN A 521 -24.47 18.95 0.59
C GLN A 521 -23.12 19.56 0.15
N LEU A 522 -22.97 19.82 -1.15
CA LEU A 522 -21.72 20.35 -1.71
C LEU A 522 -21.92 21.77 -2.22
N LEU A 523 -20.85 22.58 -2.25
CA LEU A 523 -20.93 23.95 -2.77
C LEU A 523 -21.26 23.97 -4.25
N GLN A 524 -20.76 23.01 -5.04
CA GLN A 524 -21.13 22.86 -6.45
C GLN A 524 -22.62 22.55 -6.64
N GLN A 525 -23.28 21.90 -5.68
CA GLN A 525 -24.74 21.70 -5.70
C GLN A 525 -25.49 23.00 -5.37
N GLN A 526 -25.00 23.75 -4.39
CA GLN A 526 -25.55 25.06 -4.06
C GLN A 526 -25.39 26.07 -5.21
N GLU A 527 -24.25 26.01 -5.92
CA GLU A 527 -24.02 26.81 -7.14
C GLU A 527 -25.12 26.59 -8.17
N ILE A 528 -25.49 25.33 -8.46
CA ILE A 528 -26.58 24.99 -9.38
C ILE A 528 -27.91 25.57 -8.90
N ARG A 529 -28.22 25.45 -7.62
CA ARG A 529 -29.44 26.02 -7.02
C ARG A 529 -29.49 27.54 -7.21
N ASN A 530 -28.37 28.23 -6.97
CA ASN A 530 -28.28 29.68 -7.10
C ASN A 530 -28.41 30.12 -8.58
N MET A 531 -27.79 29.39 -9.52
CA MET A 531 -27.88 29.65 -10.95
C MET A 531 -29.31 29.52 -11.51
N THR A 532 -30.15 28.75 -10.87
CA THR A 532 -31.50 28.39 -11.30
C THR A 532 -32.60 28.88 -10.37
N GLU A 533 -32.31 29.84 -9.47
CA GLU A 533 -33.25 30.32 -8.46
C GLU A 533 -34.50 31.01 -9.05
N GLN A 534 -34.33 31.68 -10.20
CA GLN A 534 -35.39 32.50 -10.80
C GLN A 534 -36.36 31.70 -11.69
N ASP A 535 -35.85 30.67 -12.39
CA ASP A 535 -36.62 29.99 -13.44
C ASP A 535 -36.77 28.49 -13.26
N HIS A 536 -35.98 27.89 -12.35
CA HIS A 536 -35.95 26.44 -12.10
C HIS A 536 -35.71 25.58 -13.35
N LEU A 537 -34.98 26.12 -14.34
CA LEU A 537 -34.67 25.46 -15.59
C LEU A 537 -33.17 25.10 -15.65
N TRP A 538 -32.83 24.00 -16.31
CA TRP A 538 -31.48 23.61 -16.66
C TRP A 538 -31.33 23.50 -18.16
N ASP A 539 -30.76 24.53 -18.77
CA ASP A 539 -30.66 24.74 -20.21
C ASP A 539 -29.20 24.81 -20.68
N LYS A 540 -29.00 24.86 -22.01
CA LYS A 540 -27.69 24.99 -22.65
C LYS A 540 -26.88 26.18 -22.11
N ALA A 541 -27.53 27.33 -21.89
CA ALA A 541 -26.86 28.54 -21.43
C ALA A 541 -26.27 28.37 -20.01
N LYS A 542 -26.99 27.69 -19.10
CA LYS A 542 -26.51 27.42 -17.75
C LYS A 542 -25.42 26.33 -17.72
N ILE A 543 -25.55 25.32 -18.59
CA ILE A 543 -24.52 24.31 -18.79
C ILE A 543 -23.22 24.97 -19.28
N ASP A 544 -23.28 25.84 -20.27
CA ASP A 544 -22.11 26.56 -20.78
C ASP A 544 -21.51 27.48 -19.72
N LYS A 545 -22.31 28.25 -19.02
CA LYS A 545 -21.83 29.13 -17.94
C LYS A 545 -21.08 28.36 -16.87
N ARG A 546 -21.63 27.22 -16.44
CA ARG A 546 -20.98 26.38 -15.45
C ARG A 546 -19.71 25.70 -15.99
N LYS A 547 -19.75 25.21 -17.24
CA LYS A 547 -18.58 24.66 -17.93
C LYS A 547 -17.45 25.70 -17.99
N GLU A 548 -17.75 26.94 -18.36
CA GLU A 548 -16.76 28.02 -18.36
C GLU A 548 -16.15 28.31 -17.00
N LEU A 549 -16.94 28.30 -15.91
CA LEU A 549 -16.42 28.46 -14.54
C LEU A 549 -15.45 27.36 -14.17
N ILE A 550 -15.79 26.09 -14.43
CA ILE A 550 -14.95 24.93 -14.14
C ILE A 550 -13.67 25.00 -14.99
N VAL A 551 -13.79 25.26 -16.31
CA VAL A 551 -12.63 25.33 -17.21
C VAL A 551 -11.72 26.49 -16.83
N ALA A 552 -12.25 27.66 -16.52
CA ALA A 552 -11.47 28.82 -16.09
C ALA A 552 -10.67 28.52 -14.80
N PHE A 553 -11.29 27.84 -13.84
CA PHE A 553 -10.61 27.39 -12.63
C PHE A 553 -9.45 26.43 -12.97
N VAL A 554 -9.73 25.39 -13.75
CA VAL A 554 -8.72 24.36 -14.08
C VAL A 554 -7.56 24.99 -14.86
N MET A 555 -7.84 25.86 -15.83
CA MET A 555 -6.81 26.55 -16.61
C MET A 555 -5.96 27.52 -15.80
N ALA A 556 -6.55 28.14 -14.77
CA ALA A 556 -5.84 29.07 -13.90
C ALA A 556 -4.96 28.36 -12.85
N THR A 557 -5.30 27.11 -12.52
CA THR A 557 -4.64 26.35 -11.42
C THR A 557 -3.60 25.37 -11.96
N PHE A 558 -3.88 24.76 -13.10
CA PHE A 558 -3.11 23.65 -13.67
C PHE A 558 -2.64 23.97 -15.11
#